data_17f236d5129879c0bb7f612c11f5b90a
#
_entry.id   17f236d5129879c0bb7f612c11f5b90a
#
_cell.length_a   1.000
_cell.length_b   1.000
_cell.length_c   1.000
_cell.angle_alpha   90.00
_cell.angle_beta   90.00
_cell.angle_gamma   90.00
#
_symmetry.space_group_name_H-M   'P 1'
#
loop_
_entity.id
_entity.type
_entity.pdbx_description
1 polymer ?
#
loop_
_entity_poly.entity_id
_entity_poly.type
_entity_poly.pdbx_seq_one_letter_code
_entity_poly.pdbx_strand_id
1 'polypeptide(L)'
;MKKICPLARRHFLLSGLALCLPALAREEFANLVFTPQNPVRSQSAIASVTTSRQPAELHSRKLVMIDPGHGGKDPGAIGEKGEEEKHVVLEIAHNLQRLFARHRRIEVRLTREDDHFIPLYERVNIAHQHNADMFLSIHADGFTSPQAHGASVYALSTRGASSTMARYLSQRENAADDYADINVQTRDSQLQRVFFDLVQNQNIKNSLDLCRHMIGHIRSVHTMHSYHPEQAAFVVLKSPSIPSVLIETSFITNPQEEHLLGTPQFRMNIARAIAGGIESYFSA
;
A
#
# COMPACT_ATOMS: atom_id res chain seq x y z
N MET A 1 64.73 -2.67 3.21
CA MET A 1 65.40 -2.83 1.89
C MET A 1 64.39 -3.35 0.87
N LYS A 2 64.27 -2.61 -0.27
CA LYS A 2 63.83 -3.07 -1.61
C LYS A 2 62.32 -3.47 -1.73
N LYS A 3 61.54 -3.06 -2.70
CA LYS A 3 61.76 -2.18 -3.92
C LYS A 3 60.37 -1.69 -4.36
N ILE A 4 60.32 -0.47 -4.79
CA ILE A 4 59.26 0.20 -5.56
C ILE A 4 59.30 -0.35 -6.99
N CYS A 5 58.15 -0.55 -7.63
CA CYS A 5 58.06 -0.70 -9.08
C CYS A 5 56.80 0.05 -9.61
N PRO A 6 56.88 0.64 -10.82
CA PRO A 6 56.22 1.90 -11.12
C PRO A 6 54.98 1.80 -12.02
N LEU A 7 54.30 2.95 -12.11
CA LEU A 7 53.20 3.30 -13.03
C LEU A 7 53.39 2.82 -14.48
N ALA A 8 52.31 2.30 -15.04
CA ALA A 8 52.10 2.28 -16.49
C ALA A 8 50.87 3.12 -16.85
N ARG A 9 51.11 4.33 -17.34
CA ARG A 9 50.13 5.14 -18.08
C ARG A 9 49.83 4.43 -19.42
N ARG A 10 48.54 4.18 -19.68
CA ARG A 10 48.08 3.87 -21.05
C ARG A 10 47.12 4.97 -21.50
N HIS A 11 47.59 5.74 -22.44
CA HIS A 11 46.82 6.63 -23.31
C HIS A 11 45.87 5.79 -24.15
N PHE A 12 44.59 6.11 -24.19
CA PHE A 12 43.66 5.64 -25.20
C PHE A 12 43.27 6.81 -26.10
N LEU A 13 43.64 6.65 -27.36
CA LEU A 13 43.38 7.56 -28.49
C LEU A 13 41.86 7.56 -28.78
N LEU A 14 41.32 8.76 -28.95
CA LEU A 14 40.03 8.98 -29.58
C LEU A 14 40.11 8.62 -31.07
N SER A 15 39.34 7.66 -31.51
CA SER A 15 39.05 7.45 -32.93
C SER A 15 37.56 7.77 -33.12
N GLY A 16 37.31 8.89 -33.81
CA GLY A 16 35.98 9.26 -34.27
C GLY A 16 35.51 8.32 -35.39
N LEU A 17 34.30 7.83 -35.25
CA LEU A 17 33.55 7.21 -36.35
C LEU A 17 32.24 7.97 -36.54
N ALA A 18 32.24 8.78 -37.59
CA ALA A 18 31.04 9.38 -38.11
C ALA A 18 30.22 8.30 -38.84
N LEU A 19 29.05 7.98 -38.35
CA LEU A 19 28.08 7.13 -39.05
C LEU A 19 26.96 8.01 -39.60
N CYS A 20 26.96 8.09 -40.95
CA CYS A 20 25.89 8.64 -41.76
C CYS A 20 24.59 7.90 -41.51
N LEU A 21 23.52 8.62 -41.17
CA LEU A 21 22.16 8.16 -41.23
C LEU A 21 21.58 8.38 -42.64
N PRO A 22 20.95 7.40 -43.27
CA PRO A 22 20.18 7.65 -44.49
C PRO A 22 18.82 8.27 -44.10
N ALA A 23 18.50 9.40 -44.77
CA ALA A 23 17.21 9.98 -44.84
C ALA A 23 16.36 9.17 -45.82
N LEU A 24 15.25 8.57 -45.34
CA LEU A 24 14.08 8.07 -46.08
C LEU A 24 13.06 7.63 -45.03
N ALA A 25 11.96 8.27 -44.87
CA ALA A 25 10.69 8.21 -45.52
C ALA A 25 9.77 9.30 -44.92
N ARG A 26 9.43 10.21 -45.79
CA ARG A 26 8.39 11.22 -45.58
C ARG A 26 7.26 10.77 -46.50
N GLU A 27 6.24 10.16 -45.92
CA GLU A 27 4.93 9.91 -46.58
C GLU A 27 3.84 10.32 -45.60
N GLU A 28 3.20 11.41 -45.90
CA GLU A 28 1.83 11.62 -46.37
C GLU A 28 0.77 11.24 -45.34
N PHE A 29 0.38 12.27 -44.57
CA PHE A 29 -1.00 12.43 -44.12
C PHE A 29 -1.49 13.79 -44.56
N ALA A 30 -1.97 13.84 -45.81
CA ALA A 30 -2.69 14.98 -46.36
C ALA A 30 -4.19 14.61 -46.47
N ASN A 31 -5.00 15.51 -45.93
CA ASN A 31 -6.37 15.77 -46.34
C ASN A 31 -7.47 14.78 -45.98
N LEU A 32 -8.09 15.02 -44.84
CA LEU A 32 -9.54 14.85 -44.71
C LEU A 32 -10.18 16.22 -44.41
N VAL A 33 -10.53 16.90 -45.50
CA VAL A 33 -11.34 18.13 -45.46
C VAL A 33 -12.78 17.72 -45.21
N PHE A 34 -13.31 18.06 -44.05
CA PHE A 34 -14.73 18.00 -43.77
C PHE A 34 -15.39 19.31 -44.23
N THR A 35 -16.19 19.25 -45.29
CA THR A 35 -17.08 20.33 -45.74
C THR A 35 -18.35 20.35 -44.86
N PRO A 36 -18.74 21.50 -44.31
CA PRO A 36 -20.02 21.60 -43.59
C PRO A 36 -21.16 21.82 -44.60
N GLN A 37 -22.13 20.91 -44.57
CA GLN A 37 -23.41 21.15 -45.26
C GLN A 37 -24.32 21.99 -44.37
N ASN A 38 -24.87 23.01 -44.99
CA ASN A 38 -25.75 24.06 -44.45
C ASN A 38 -27.16 23.58 -44.11
N PRO A 39 -27.99 24.42 -43.46
CA PRO A 39 -28.98 24.02 -42.46
C PRO A 39 -30.39 23.92 -43.05
N VAL A 40 -31.15 22.98 -42.52
CA VAL A 40 -32.61 22.98 -42.70
C VAL A 40 -33.24 23.63 -41.45
N ARG A 41 -33.89 24.78 -41.75
CA ARG A 41 -34.70 25.56 -40.83
C ARG A 41 -36.04 24.85 -40.66
N SER A 42 -36.43 24.50 -39.44
CA SER A 42 -37.81 24.17 -39.11
C SER A 42 -38.19 24.69 -37.73
N GLN A 43 -39.41 25.20 -37.68
CA GLN A 43 -39.97 26.12 -36.71
C GLN A 43 -40.41 25.45 -35.41
N SER A 44 -40.25 26.20 -34.32
CA SER A 44 -41.14 26.38 -33.16
C SER A 44 -41.96 25.19 -32.64
N ALA A 45 -41.53 24.67 -31.50
CA ALA A 45 -42.44 24.21 -30.47
C ALA A 45 -41.85 24.60 -29.09
N ILE A 46 -42.60 25.49 -28.41
CA ILE A 46 -42.38 25.86 -27.01
C ILE A 46 -42.68 24.59 -26.18
N ALA A 47 -41.65 23.94 -25.73
CA ALA A 47 -41.80 22.87 -24.78
C ALA A 47 -41.20 23.34 -23.44
N SER A 48 -42.05 23.33 -22.43
CA SER A 48 -41.82 23.56 -21.03
C SER A 48 -40.46 23.11 -20.54
N VAL A 49 -39.75 24.05 -19.89
CA VAL A 49 -38.54 23.79 -19.13
C VAL A 49 -38.88 22.86 -17.95
N THR A 50 -38.79 21.57 -18.18
CA THR A 50 -38.66 20.61 -17.13
C THR A 50 -37.19 20.68 -16.70
N THR A 51 -36.90 21.30 -15.57
CA THR A 51 -35.63 21.22 -14.88
C THR A 51 -35.32 19.75 -14.67
N SER A 52 -34.60 19.13 -15.60
CA SER A 52 -33.96 17.86 -15.37
C SER A 52 -32.93 18.11 -14.29
N ARG A 53 -33.25 17.67 -13.04
CA ARG A 53 -32.23 17.43 -12.04
C ARG A 53 -31.18 16.56 -12.74
N GLN A 54 -30.01 17.13 -13.01
CA GLN A 54 -28.85 16.32 -13.35
C GLN A 54 -28.75 15.22 -12.29
N PRO A 55 -28.55 13.96 -12.72
CA PRO A 55 -28.22 12.91 -11.75
C PRO A 55 -27.01 13.42 -10.99
N ALA A 56 -27.11 13.46 -9.65
CA ALA A 56 -25.95 13.69 -8.81
C ALA A 56 -24.86 12.75 -9.32
N GLU A 57 -23.70 13.28 -9.68
CA GLU A 57 -22.53 12.48 -10.04
C GLU A 57 -22.41 11.37 -9.01
N LEU A 58 -22.59 10.13 -9.46
CA LEU A 58 -22.27 8.97 -8.64
C LEU A 58 -20.75 9.01 -8.47
N HIS A 59 -20.29 9.71 -7.44
CA HIS A 59 -18.90 9.61 -7.02
C HIS A 59 -18.66 8.13 -6.75
N SER A 60 -17.81 7.52 -7.55
CA SER A 60 -17.42 6.12 -7.32
C SER A 60 -16.93 5.99 -5.89
N ARG A 61 -17.46 5.01 -5.16
CA ARG A 61 -17.03 4.76 -3.77
C ARG A 61 -15.53 4.53 -3.75
N LYS A 62 -14.84 5.08 -2.75
CA LYS A 62 -13.43 4.80 -2.50
C LYS A 62 -13.28 3.37 -2.01
N LEU A 63 -12.42 2.59 -2.63
CA LEU A 63 -12.15 1.21 -2.22
C LEU A 63 -10.93 1.15 -1.32
N VAL A 64 -11.13 0.66 -0.10
CA VAL A 64 -10.06 0.34 0.86
C VAL A 64 -9.87 -1.16 0.89
N MET A 65 -8.68 -1.61 0.55
CA MET A 65 -8.28 -3.01 0.71
C MET A 65 -7.62 -3.18 2.08
N ILE A 66 -8.24 -3.98 2.93
CA ILE A 66 -7.68 -4.39 4.22
C ILE A 66 -7.01 -5.74 4.04
N ASP A 67 -5.79 -5.84 4.49
CA ASP A 67 -4.99 -7.05 4.46
C ASP A 67 -4.78 -7.56 5.88
N PRO A 68 -5.54 -8.57 6.34
CA PRO A 68 -5.22 -9.23 7.59
C PRO A 68 -3.94 -10.03 7.41
N GLY A 69 -2.87 -9.66 8.13
CA GLY A 69 -1.57 -10.34 8.04
C GLY A 69 -1.66 -11.85 8.29
N HIS A 70 -0.65 -12.59 7.82
CA HIS A 70 -0.55 -14.04 8.05
C HIS A 70 -1.71 -14.87 7.47
N GLY A 71 -1.99 -16.04 8.02
CA GLY A 71 -3.10 -16.91 7.63
C GLY A 71 -2.67 -18.32 7.23
N GLY A 72 -3.57 -19.29 7.38
CA GLY A 72 -3.32 -20.69 7.07
C GLY A 72 -2.13 -21.26 7.86
N LYS A 73 -1.10 -21.69 7.14
CA LYS A 73 0.14 -22.27 7.71
C LYS A 73 1.06 -21.26 8.40
N ASP A 74 0.84 -19.97 8.20
CA ASP A 74 1.55 -18.89 8.88
C ASP A 74 0.69 -18.35 10.03
N PRO A 75 1.02 -18.68 11.29
CA PRO A 75 0.26 -18.21 12.45
C PRO A 75 0.54 -16.74 12.79
N GLY A 76 1.62 -16.16 12.28
CA GLY A 76 2.20 -14.91 12.77
C GLY A 76 2.88 -15.08 14.13
N ALA A 77 2.84 -14.05 14.96
CA ALA A 77 3.27 -14.15 16.33
C ALA A 77 2.26 -14.95 17.18
N ILE A 78 2.77 -15.62 18.21
CA ILE A 78 1.96 -16.38 19.17
C ILE A 78 2.19 -15.79 20.56
N GLY A 79 1.12 -15.43 21.24
CA GLY A 79 1.14 -14.94 22.60
C GLY A 79 1.49 -16.04 23.60
N GLU A 80 1.77 -15.66 24.83
CA GLU A 80 2.14 -16.60 25.90
C GLU A 80 1.00 -17.60 26.22
N LYS A 81 -0.26 -17.16 26.05
CA LYS A 81 -1.46 -17.98 26.25
C LYS A 81 -1.90 -18.76 25.02
N GLY A 82 -1.15 -18.63 23.91
CA GLY A 82 -1.40 -19.33 22.68
C GLY A 82 -2.34 -18.61 21.70
N GLU A 83 -2.66 -17.32 21.92
CA GLU A 83 -3.40 -16.53 20.94
C GLU A 83 -2.53 -16.35 19.71
N GLU A 84 -3.05 -16.67 18.52
CA GLU A 84 -2.34 -16.54 17.24
C GLU A 84 -2.72 -15.21 16.57
N GLU A 85 -1.73 -14.47 16.11
CA GLU A 85 -1.88 -13.18 15.46
C GLU A 85 -2.88 -13.23 14.30
N LYS A 86 -2.78 -14.25 13.42
CA LYS A 86 -3.63 -14.40 12.23
C LYS A 86 -5.13 -14.36 12.54
N HIS A 87 -5.56 -14.83 13.71
CA HIS A 87 -6.96 -14.81 14.13
C HIS A 87 -7.39 -13.44 14.64
N VAL A 88 -6.53 -12.81 15.43
CA VAL A 88 -6.77 -11.46 15.98
C VAL A 88 -6.94 -10.44 14.85
N VAL A 89 -6.00 -10.42 13.90
CA VAL A 89 -6.01 -9.44 12.81
C VAL A 89 -7.18 -9.67 11.84
N LEU A 90 -7.57 -10.93 11.61
CA LEU A 90 -8.74 -11.27 10.81
C LEU A 90 -10.03 -10.73 11.43
N GLU A 91 -10.18 -10.85 12.76
CA GLU A 91 -11.36 -10.31 13.45
C GLU A 91 -11.40 -8.78 13.44
N ILE A 92 -10.24 -8.11 13.55
CA ILE A 92 -10.17 -6.65 13.41
C ILE A 92 -10.59 -6.24 11.99
N ALA A 93 -10.14 -6.96 10.96
CA ALA A 93 -10.50 -6.72 9.58
C ALA A 93 -12.00 -6.94 9.31
N HIS A 94 -12.61 -7.99 9.86
CA HIS A 94 -14.06 -8.20 9.80
C HIS A 94 -14.83 -7.10 10.52
N ASN A 95 -14.32 -6.58 11.63
CA ASN A 95 -14.93 -5.43 12.31
C ASN A 95 -14.92 -4.20 11.41
N LEU A 96 -13.81 -3.91 10.72
CA LEU A 96 -13.72 -2.82 9.73
C LEU A 96 -14.72 -3.01 8.59
N GLN A 97 -14.79 -4.19 7.99
CA GLN A 97 -15.74 -4.50 6.92
C GLN A 97 -17.18 -4.24 7.38
N ARG A 98 -17.54 -4.66 8.61
CA ARG A 98 -18.88 -4.40 9.20
C ARG A 98 -19.16 -2.92 9.43
N LEU A 99 -18.17 -2.13 9.89
CA LEU A 99 -18.32 -0.70 10.11
C LEU A 99 -18.63 0.04 8.80
N PHE A 100 -18.04 -0.38 7.68
CA PHE A 100 -18.24 0.24 6.38
C PHE A 100 -19.34 -0.40 5.52
N ALA A 101 -20.00 -1.47 5.98
CA ALA A 101 -20.98 -2.21 5.17
C ALA A 101 -22.11 -1.34 4.58
N ARG A 102 -22.48 -0.25 5.25
CA ARG A 102 -23.51 0.71 4.79
C ARG A 102 -22.95 2.10 4.50
N HIS A 103 -21.62 2.25 4.44
CA HIS A 103 -21.00 3.56 4.19
C HIS A 103 -21.21 3.97 2.73
N ARG A 104 -21.65 5.23 2.50
CA ARG A 104 -22.03 5.67 1.15
C ARG A 104 -20.87 5.95 0.21
N ARG A 105 -19.72 6.40 0.73
CA ARG A 105 -18.56 6.87 -0.04
C ARG A 105 -17.36 5.93 0.01
N ILE A 106 -17.34 4.99 0.94
CA ILE A 106 -16.22 4.07 1.16
C ILE A 106 -16.73 2.64 1.12
N GLU A 107 -16.00 1.79 0.43
CA GLU A 107 -16.15 0.34 0.41
C GLU A 107 -14.92 -0.30 1.01
N VAL A 108 -15.09 -1.33 1.82
CA VAL A 108 -13.98 -2.10 2.40
C VAL A 108 -14.07 -3.53 1.88
N ARG A 109 -12.94 -4.01 1.34
CA ARG A 109 -12.73 -5.43 0.99
C ARG A 109 -11.53 -5.96 1.71
N LEU A 110 -11.49 -7.27 1.91
CA LEU A 110 -10.39 -7.97 2.55
C LEU A 110 -9.59 -8.73 1.51
N THR A 111 -8.28 -8.90 1.72
CA THR A 111 -7.44 -9.79 0.90
C THR A 111 -7.77 -11.25 1.18
N ARG A 112 -8.11 -11.58 2.44
CA ARG A 112 -8.66 -12.87 2.87
C ARG A 112 -9.82 -12.67 3.84
N GLU A 113 -10.83 -13.52 3.72
CA GLU A 113 -12.02 -13.52 4.59
C GLU A 113 -12.04 -14.70 5.58
N ASP A 114 -11.12 -15.63 5.42
CA ASP A 114 -10.96 -16.83 6.25
C ASP A 114 -9.48 -17.11 6.57
N ASP A 115 -9.20 -18.25 7.22
CA ASP A 115 -7.86 -18.67 7.63
C ASP A 115 -7.13 -19.40 6.50
N HIS A 116 -6.66 -18.68 5.49
CA HIS A 116 -5.76 -19.20 4.47
C HIS A 116 -4.53 -18.30 4.27
N PHE A 117 -3.44 -18.87 3.78
CA PHE A 117 -2.20 -18.15 3.50
C PHE A 117 -2.23 -17.47 2.14
N ILE A 118 -1.81 -16.21 2.07
CA ILE A 118 -1.59 -15.45 0.83
C ILE A 118 -0.16 -14.92 0.83
N PRO A 119 0.66 -15.20 -0.21
CA PRO A 119 2.00 -14.62 -0.35
C PRO A 119 1.97 -13.09 -0.37
N LEU A 120 3.01 -12.45 0.16
CA LEU A 120 3.04 -10.99 0.34
C LEU A 120 2.79 -10.22 -0.95
N TYR A 121 3.40 -10.64 -2.05
CA TYR A 121 3.23 -9.99 -3.34
C TYR A 121 1.79 -10.14 -3.88
N GLU A 122 1.13 -11.27 -3.60
CA GLU A 122 -0.24 -11.53 -4.06
C GLU A 122 -1.24 -10.63 -3.34
N ARG A 123 -1.01 -10.29 -2.07
CA ARG A 123 -1.82 -9.32 -1.32
C ARG A 123 -1.84 -7.96 -2.01
N VAL A 124 -0.68 -7.50 -2.48
CA VAL A 124 -0.56 -6.26 -3.27
C VAL A 124 -1.28 -6.38 -4.63
N ASN A 125 -1.13 -7.52 -5.30
CA ASN A 125 -1.82 -7.77 -6.58
C ASN A 125 -3.34 -7.76 -6.43
N ILE A 126 -3.89 -8.36 -5.39
CA ILE A 126 -5.33 -8.33 -5.08
C ILE A 126 -5.81 -6.88 -4.98
N ALA A 127 -5.08 -6.01 -4.28
CA ALA A 127 -5.42 -4.60 -4.19
C ALA A 127 -5.42 -3.91 -5.57
N HIS A 128 -4.42 -4.20 -6.41
CA HIS A 128 -4.35 -3.66 -7.77
C HIS A 128 -5.46 -4.19 -8.68
N GLN A 129 -5.77 -5.48 -8.65
CA GLN A 129 -6.84 -6.09 -9.45
C GLN A 129 -8.21 -5.47 -9.14
N HIS A 130 -8.41 -5.06 -7.90
CA HIS A 130 -9.63 -4.39 -7.46
C HIS A 130 -9.60 -2.86 -7.63
N ASN A 131 -8.50 -2.29 -8.14
CA ASN A 131 -8.29 -0.84 -8.24
C ASN A 131 -8.51 -0.12 -6.89
N ALA A 132 -7.92 -0.64 -5.82
CA ALA A 132 -8.04 -0.06 -4.50
C ALA A 132 -7.44 1.36 -4.45
N ASP A 133 -8.11 2.26 -3.74
CA ASP A 133 -7.64 3.63 -3.47
C ASP A 133 -6.71 3.70 -2.25
N MET A 134 -6.72 2.66 -1.41
CA MET A 134 -5.93 2.55 -0.18
C MET A 134 -5.70 1.08 0.17
N PHE A 135 -4.52 0.78 0.73
CA PHE A 135 -4.17 -0.55 1.24
C PHE A 135 -3.70 -0.46 2.69
N LEU A 136 -4.30 -1.25 3.57
CA LEU A 136 -3.96 -1.32 5.00
C LEU A 136 -3.66 -2.76 5.38
N SER A 137 -2.41 -3.07 5.70
CA SER A 137 -2.02 -4.35 6.32
C SER A 137 -2.14 -4.24 7.83
N ILE A 138 -2.81 -5.19 8.47
CA ILE A 138 -3.10 -5.19 9.92
C ILE A 138 -2.35 -6.34 10.56
N HIS A 139 -1.58 -6.01 11.58
CA HIS A 139 -0.71 -6.89 12.34
C HIS A 139 -0.87 -6.70 13.86
N ALA A 140 -0.36 -7.64 14.64
CA ALA A 140 -0.26 -7.60 16.10
C ALA A 140 0.99 -8.38 16.54
N ASP A 141 2.12 -8.01 15.99
CA ASP A 141 3.36 -8.79 15.96
C ASP A 141 3.98 -9.10 17.34
N GLY A 142 5.01 -9.89 17.32
CA GLY A 142 5.83 -10.19 18.48
C GLY A 142 7.17 -9.47 18.46
N PHE A 143 7.67 -9.19 19.65
CA PHE A 143 9.01 -8.69 19.82
C PHE A 143 9.78 -9.52 20.84
N THR A 144 11.13 -9.51 20.77
CA THR A 144 12.00 -10.28 21.67
C THR A 144 11.90 -9.83 23.12
N SER A 145 11.52 -8.56 23.38
CA SER A 145 11.27 -8.05 24.72
C SER A 145 9.76 -8.04 25.01
N PRO A 146 9.31 -8.74 26.07
CA PRO A 146 7.90 -8.74 26.46
C PRO A 146 7.42 -7.38 27.02
N GLN A 147 8.34 -6.41 27.20
CA GLN A 147 7.99 -5.04 27.58
C GLN A 147 7.60 -4.17 26.39
N ALA A 148 7.85 -4.60 25.14
CA ALA A 148 7.36 -3.90 23.97
C ALA A 148 5.82 -3.84 24.01
N HIS A 149 5.24 -2.65 23.82
CA HIS A 149 3.83 -2.43 23.91
C HIS A 149 3.40 -1.22 23.06
N GLY A 150 2.12 -1.15 22.78
CA GLY A 150 1.51 -0.03 22.04
C GLY A 150 1.54 -0.22 20.52
N ALA A 151 0.73 0.59 19.84
CA ALA A 151 0.57 0.53 18.39
C ALA A 151 1.67 1.30 17.65
N SER A 152 1.96 0.89 16.42
CA SER A 152 2.83 1.61 15.48
C SER A 152 2.23 1.60 14.08
N VAL A 153 2.57 2.59 13.26
CA VAL A 153 2.13 2.66 11.86
C VAL A 153 3.32 2.88 10.95
N TYR A 154 3.44 2.03 9.94
CA TYR A 154 4.59 1.95 9.06
C TYR A 154 4.21 2.27 7.62
N ALA A 155 5.08 3.04 6.94
CA ALA A 155 5.09 3.21 5.51
C ALA A 155 6.33 2.56 4.89
N LEU A 156 6.30 2.32 3.59
CA LEU A 156 7.45 1.81 2.85
C LEU A 156 8.64 2.77 2.92
N SER A 157 9.85 2.21 3.04
CA SER A 157 11.11 2.90 2.82
C SER A 157 11.97 2.17 1.80
N THR A 158 12.54 2.94 0.87
CA THR A 158 13.59 2.47 -0.05
C THR A 158 15.00 2.84 0.43
N ARG A 159 15.12 3.56 1.55
CA ARG A 159 16.38 4.12 2.08
C ARG A 159 16.85 3.48 3.39
N GLY A 160 16.16 2.43 3.85
CA GLY A 160 16.42 1.76 5.10
C GLY A 160 15.32 2.00 6.15
N ALA A 161 15.47 1.39 7.31
CA ALA A 161 14.50 1.48 8.39
C ALA A 161 14.73 2.73 9.27
N SER A 162 13.63 3.34 9.74
CA SER A 162 13.65 4.52 10.62
C SER A 162 14.12 4.20 12.03
N SER A 163 13.94 2.96 12.48
CA SER A 163 14.33 2.50 13.81
C SER A 163 14.81 1.04 13.78
N THR A 164 15.43 0.60 14.89
CA THR A 164 15.82 -0.82 15.07
C THR A 164 14.58 -1.71 15.10
N MET A 165 13.48 -1.25 15.72
CA MET A 165 12.20 -1.94 15.75
C MET A 165 11.62 -2.09 14.33
N ALA A 166 11.55 -1.01 13.57
CA ALA A 166 11.07 -1.04 12.19
C ALA A 166 11.88 -2.00 11.31
N ARG A 167 13.20 -2.08 11.52
CA ARG A 167 14.06 -3.03 10.82
C ARG A 167 13.75 -4.47 11.21
N TYR A 168 13.62 -4.74 12.49
CA TYR A 168 13.32 -6.07 13.00
C TYR A 168 11.97 -6.57 12.46
N LEU A 169 10.92 -5.76 12.62
CA LEU A 169 9.58 -6.12 12.18
C LEU A 169 9.54 -6.34 10.66
N SER A 170 10.14 -5.44 9.87
CA SER A 170 10.14 -5.64 8.41
C SER A 170 10.90 -6.89 7.96
N GLN A 171 11.95 -7.29 8.65
CA GLN A 171 12.65 -8.54 8.36
C GLN A 171 11.80 -9.75 8.70
N ARG A 172 11.10 -9.71 9.83
CA ARG A 172 10.21 -10.78 10.27
C ARG A 172 9.02 -10.93 9.34
N GLU A 173 8.32 -9.84 9.05
CA GLU A 173 7.17 -9.85 8.16
C GLU A 173 7.54 -10.29 6.73
N ASN A 174 8.69 -9.85 6.22
CA ASN A 174 9.15 -10.29 4.91
C ASN A 174 9.51 -11.78 4.86
N ALA A 175 9.83 -12.42 5.98
CA ALA A 175 10.08 -13.86 6.07
C ALA A 175 8.79 -14.70 5.96
N ALA A 176 7.61 -14.10 6.00
CA ALA A 176 6.35 -14.79 5.74
C ALA A 176 6.32 -15.49 4.37
N ASP A 177 7.02 -14.96 3.37
CA ASP A 177 7.14 -15.60 2.06
C ASP A 177 7.96 -16.91 2.07
N ASP A 178 8.72 -17.21 3.14
CA ASP A 178 9.38 -18.50 3.34
C ASP A 178 8.35 -19.64 3.49
N TYR A 179 7.12 -19.31 3.88
CA TYR A 179 5.98 -20.23 3.85
C TYR A 179 5.38 -20.43 2.45
N ALA A 180 5.75 -19.58 1.47
CA ALA A 180 5.30 -19.75 0.10
C ALA A 180 6.15 -20.81 -0.61
N ASP A 181 5.53 -21.85 -1.16
CA ASP A 181 6.22 -22.88 -1.97
C ASP A 181 6.58 -22.35 -3.38
N ILE A 182 6.78 -21.03 -3.55
CA ILE A 182 6.91 -20.39 -4.86
C ILE A 182 8.22 -19.59 -4.94
N ASN A 183 9.06 -19.95 -5.92
CA ASN A 183 10.25 -19.19 -6.29
C ASN A 183 9.83 -17.99 -7.14
N VAL A 184 9.62 -16.82 -6.55
CA VAL A 184 9.23 -15.60 -7.28
C VAL A 184 10.43 -15.03 -8.03
N GLN A 185 10.58 -15.40 -9.30
CA GLN A 185 11.54 -14.75 -10.21
C GLN A 185 10.98 -13.42 -10.69
N THR A 186 11.43 -12.31 -10.11
CA THR A 186 11.15 -10.96 -10.59
C THR A 186 11.91 -10.69 -11.89
N ARG A 187 11.18 -10.59 -13.01
CA ARG A 187 11.72 -10.09 -14.28
C ARG A 187 11.63 -8.56 -14.29
N ASP A 188 12.75 -7.91 -14.03
CA ASP A 188 12.82 -6.44 -14.03
C ASP A 188 13.71 -5.92 -15.15
N SER A 189 13.18 -5.04 -16.01
CA SER A 189 13.97 -4.28 -16.96
C SER A 189 14.40 -2.94 -16.33
N GLN A 190 15.60 -2.45 -16.67
CA GLN A 190 16.23 -1.27 -16.06
C GLN A 190 15.40 0.03 -16.26
N LEU A 191 14.63 0.13 -17.34
CA LEU A 191 13.76 1.28 -17.65
C LEU A 191 12.50 1.33 -16.76
N GLN A 192 11.97 0.15 -16.43
CA GLN A 192 10.83 0.04 -15.51
C GLN A 192 11.20 0.48 -14.09
N ARG A 193 12.45 0.24 -13.66
CA ARG A 193 12.94 0.64 -12.33
C ARG A 193 12.90 2.16 -12.12
N VAL A 194 13.39 2.95 -13.09
CA VAL A 194 13.45 4.42 -12.94
C VAL A 194 12.05 5.05 -12.88
N PHE A 195 11.12 4.55 -13.71
CA PHE A 195 9.73 5.00 -13.68
C PHE A 195 9.03 4.57 -12.38
N PHE A 196 9.29 3.35 -11.93
CA PHE A 196 8.79 2.78 -10.70
C PHE A 196 9.25 3.61 -9.49
N ASP A 197 10.53 4.01 -9.45
CA ASP A 197 11.09 4.81 -8.35
C ASP A 197 10.46 6.20 -8.22
N LEU A 198 10.13 6.86 -9.34
CA LEU A 198 9.50 8.18 -9.32
C LEU A 198 8.06 8.13 -8.81
N VAL A 199 7.26 7.20 -9.32
CA VAL A 199 5.87 6.99 -8.89
C VAL A 199 5.82 6.54 -7.44
N GLN A 200 6.72 5.64 -7.04
CA GLN A 200 6.83 5.14 -5.69
C GLN A 200 7.16 6.24 -4.67
N ASN A 201 8.02 7.22 -5.02
CA ASN A 201 8.36 8.33 -4.12
C ASN A 201 7.14 9.20 -3.78
N GLN A 202 6.25 9.48 -4.75
CA GLN A 202 5.02 10.21 -4.46
C GLN A 202 4.06 9.38 -3.61
N ASN A 203 3.96 8.09 -3.91
CA ASN A 203 3.11 7.18 -3.16
C ASN A 203 3.57 7.01 -1.70
N ILE A 204 4.89 6.98 -1.45
CA ILE A 204 5.45 6.98 -0.09
C ILE A 204 5.02 8.23 0.69
N LYS A 205 4.98 9.41 0.06
CA LYS A 205 4.50 10.64 0.72
C LYS A 205 3.03 10.54 1.11
N ASN A 206 2.18 10.03 0.21
CA ASN A 206 0.76 9.79 0.48
C ASN A 206 0.59 8.76 1.61
N SER A 207 1.42 7.70 1.61
CA SER A 207 1.43 6.69 2.68
C SER A 207 1.86 7.28 4.03
N LEU A 208 2.85 8.17 4.06
CA LEU A 208 3.27 8.86 5.29
C LEU A 208 2.18 9.81 5.82
N ASP A 209 1.41 10.42 4.94
CA ASP A 209 0.26 11.22 5.33
C ASP A 209 -0.85 10.33 5.91
N LEU A 210 -1.14 9.23 5.26
CA LEU A 210 -2.05 8.20 5.77
C LEU A 210 -1.63 7.69 7.16
N CYS A 211 -0.33 7.44 7.38
CA CYS A 211 0.19 7.07 8.72
C CYS A 211 -0.20 8.10 9.78
N ARG A 212 -0.10 9.41 9.49
CA ARG A 212 -0.44 10.47 10.45
C ARG A 212 -1.92 10.44 10.83
N HIS A 213 -2.80 10.22 9.85
CA HIS A 213 -4.23 10.06 10.10
C HIS A 213 -4.50 8.83 10.99
N MET A 214 -3.88 7.68 10.70
CA MET A 214 -4.03 6.48 11.53
C MET A 214 -3.53 6.70 12.95
N ILE A 215 -2.31 7.23 13.14
CA ILE A 215 -1.76 7.54 14.46
C ILE A 215 -2.68 8.50 15.22
N GLY A 216 -3.19 9.54 14.54
CA GLY A 216 -4.09 10.54 15.13
C GLY A 216 -5.32 9.92 15.79
N HIS A 217 -5.88 8.88 15.17
CA HIS A 217 -7.07 8.19 15.66
C HIS A 217 -6.74 7.06 16.65
N ILE A 218 -5.72 6.23 16.35
CA ILE A 218 -5.36 5.07 17.20
C ILE A 218 -4.91 5.54 18.60
N ARG A 219 -4.12 6.61 18.70
CA ARG A 219 -3.64 7.15 19.99
C ARG A 219 -4.75 7.57 20.95
N SER A 220 -5.98 7.75 20.48
CA SER A 220 -7.12 8.10 21.32
C SER A 220 -7.73 6.90 22.05
N VAL A 221 -7.45 5.69 21.59
CA VAL A 221 -8.03 4.44 22.11
C VAL A 221 -6.98 3.46 22.64
N HIS A 222 -5.72 3.61 22.23
CA HIS A 222 -4.64 2.75 22.65
C HIS A 222 -3.31 3.51 22.75
N THR A 223 -2.40 3.02 23.59
CA THR A 223 -1.03 3.54 23.71
C THR A 223 -0.30 3.35 22.38
N MET A 224 0.51 4.31 22.00
CA MET A 224 1.37 4.20 20.83
C MET A 224 2.79 3.79 21.25
N HIS A 225 3.37 2.82 20.54
CA HIS A 225 4.81 2.54 20.63
C HIS A 225 5.62 3.64 19.94
N SER A 226 5.12 4.12 18.80
CA SER A 226 5.67 5.30 18.11
C SER A 226 4.57 6.30 17.79
N TYR A 227 4.75 7.56 18.22
CA TYR A 227 3.84 8.68 17.92
C TYR A 227 4.11 9.34 16.57
N HIS A 228 5.08 8.82 15.82
CA HIS A 228 5.46 9.28 14.50
C HIS A 228 5.38 8.13 13.50
N PRO A 229 5.11 8.44 12.20
CA PRO A 229 5.22 7.44 11.16
C PRO A 229 6.60 6.79 11.16
N GLU A 230 6.62 5.47 11.20
CA GLU A 230 7.83 4.66 11.04
C GLU A 230 7.96 4.19 9.58
N GLN A 231 9.17 3.81 9.18
CA GLN A 231 9.42 3.36 7.83
C GLN A 231 10.38 2.18 7.80
N ALA A 232 10.11 1.18 6.94
CA ALA A 232 11.04 0.11 6.62
C ALA A 232 10.71 -0.52 5.25
N ALA A 233 11.50 -1.51 4.84
CA ALA A 233 11.38 -2.16 3.54
C ALA A 233 10.36 -3.33 3.55
N PHE A 234 9.14 -3.07 4.01
CA PHE A 234 8.04 -4.05 3.99
C PHE A 234 7.66 -4.43 2.56
N VAL A 235 7.71 -5.72 2.24
CA VAL A 235 7.36 -6.22 0.89
C VAL A 235 5.89 -5.98 0.57
N VAL A 236 5.01 -6.20 1.53
CA VAL A 236 3.56 -6.01 1.39
C VAL A 236 3.15 -4.55 1.11
N LEU A 237 4.03 -3.58 1.36
CA LEU A 237 3.77 -2.16 1.08
C LEU A 237 4.34 -1.69 -0.28
N LYS A 238 4.91 -2.59 -1.09
CA LYS A 238 5.53 -2.25 -2.38
C LYS A 238 4.50 -2.04 -3.49
N SER A 239 3.55 -1.14 -3.28
CA SER A 239 2.65 -0.68 -4.33
C SER A 239 3.16 0.61 -4.96
N PRO A 240 3.27 0.72 -6.28
CA PRO A 240 3.71 1.97 -6.93
C PRO A 240 2.65 3.07 -6.88
N SER A 241 1.36 2.73 -6.81
CA SER A 241 0.27 3.69 -7.02
C SER A 241 -0.77 3.74 -5.91
N ILE A 242 -0.83 2.73 -5.02
CA ILE A 242 -1.81 2.67 -3.93
C ILE A 242 -1.14 3.11 -2.64
N PRO A 243 -1.60 4.20 -1.97
CA PRO A 243 -1.14 4.56 -0.63
C PRO A 243 -1.30 3.37 0.32
N SER A 244 -0.20 2.94 0.93
CA SER A 244 -0.13 1.67 1.67
C SER A 244 0.54 1.86 3.01
N VAL A 245 -0.06 1.34 4.08
CA VAL A 245 0.51 1.33 5.42
C VAL A 245 0.33 -0.03 6.09
N LEU A 246 1.24 -0.36 7.01
CA LEU A 246 1.13 -1.48 7.90
C LEU A 246 0.89 -0.94 9.32
N ILE A 247 -0.08 -1.50 10.00
CA ILE A 247 -0.50 -1.10 11.35
C ILE A 247 -0.22 -2.26 12.29
N GLU A 248 0.76 -2.07 13.17
CA GLU A 248 0.91 -2.91 14.36
C GLU A 248 -0.09 -2.40 15.39
N THR A 249 -1.10 -3.18 15.68
CA THR A 249 -2.16 -2.78 16.60
C THR A 249 -1.74 -2.90 18.06
N SER A 250 -0.83 -3.81 18.36
CA SER A 250 -0.28 -4.16 19.68
C SER A 250 0.86 -5.16 19.50
N PHE A 251 1.55 -5.53 20.59
CA PHE A 251 2.50 -6.63 20.59
C PHE A 251 1.90 -7.84 21.31
N ILE A 252 1.53 -8.90 20.56
CA ILE A 252 0.89 -10.10 21.12
C ILE A 252 1.78 -10.85 22.11
N THR A 253 3.12 -10.69 22.01
CA THR A 253 4.08 -11.25 22.97
C THR A 253 4.16 -10.50 24.31
N ASN A 254 3.47 -9.37 24.44
CA ASN A 254 3.28 -8.67 25.71
C ASN A 254 2.04 -9.26 26.40
N PRO A 255 2.15 -9.83 27.63
CA PRO A 255 1.02 -10.53 28.28
C PRO A 255 -0.20 -9.64 28.53
N GLN A 256 -0.01 -8.33 28.73
CA GLN A 256 -1.09 -7.38 28.95
C GLN A 256 -1.81 -7.07 27.62
N GLU A 257 -1.06 -6.91 26.55
CA GLU A 257 -1.62 -6.65 25.22
C GLU A 257 -2.24 -7.91 24.60
N GLU A 258 -1.66 -9.09 24.82
CA GLU A 258 -2.31 -10.37 24.47
C GLU A 258 -3.70 -10.47 25.11
N HIS A 259 -3.80 -10.12 26.40
CA HIS A 259 -5.09 -10.10 27.08
C HIS A 259 -6.08 -9.10 26.44
N LEU A 260 -5.61 -7.91 26.06
CA LEU A 260 -6.44 -6.91 25.36
C LEU A 260 -6.88 -7.43 23.99
N LEU A 261 -5.93 -7.92 23.19
CA LEU A 261 -6.15 -8.49 21.85
C LEU A 261 -7.16 -9.66 21.89
N GLY A 262 -7.15 -10.46 22.95
CA GLY A 262 -8.15 -11.51 23.22
C GLY A 262 -9.57 -11.00 23.46
N THR A 263 -9.79 -9.70 23.70
CA THR A 263 -11.11 -9.14 23.97
C THR A 263 -11.81 -8.60 22.71
N PRO A 264 -13.07 -8.99 22.43
CA PRO A 264 -13.82 -8.43 21.30
C PRO A 264 -13.97 -6.90 21.37
N GLN A 265 -14.06 -6.35 22.59
CA GLN A 265 -14.20 -4.91 22.79
C GLN A 265 -12.97 -4.14 22.32
N PHE A 266 -11.76 -4.61 22.64
CA PHE A 266 -10.52 -3.98 22.20
C PHE A 266 -10.36 -4.05 20.68
N ARG A 267 -10.60 -5.23 20.07
CA ARG A 267 -10.57 -5.41 18.61
C ARG A 267 -11.56 -4.46 17.90
N MET A 268 -12.77 -4.28 18.45
CA MET A 268 -13.75 -3.33 17.93
C MET A 268 -13.29 -1.88 18.11
N ASN A 269 -12.68 -1.51 19.23
CA ASN A 269 -12.21 -0.15 19.48
C ASN A 269 -11.07 0.22 18.52
N ILE A 270 -10.12 -0.69 18.30
CA ILE A 270 -9.05 -0.53 17.30
C ILE A 270 -9.64 -0.40 15.88
N ALA A 271 -10.60 -1.25 15.52
CA ALA A 271 -11.27 -1.15 14.22
C ALA A 271 -11.96 0.21 14.04
N ARG A 272 -12.64 0.74 15.06
CA ARG A 272 -13.25 2.09 15.00
C ARG A 272 -12.19 3.19 14.84
N ALA A 273 -11.06 3.09 15.52
CA ALA A 273 -9.98 4.06 15.38
C ALA A 273 -9.40 4.04 13.97
N ILE A 274 -9.14 2.86 13.42
CA ILE A 274 -8.66 2.71 12.03
C ILE A 274 -9.72 3.26 11.06
N ALA A 275 -11.01 2.98 11.27
CA ALA A 275 -12.10 3.52 10.44
C ALA A 275 -12.12 5.05 10.46
N GLY A 276 -11.96 5.68 11.62
CA GLY A 276 -11.81 7.14 11.73
C GLY A 276 -10.60 7.69 10.97
N GLY A 277 -9.47 6.97 11.00
CA GLY A 277 -8.28 7.31 10.21
C GLY A 277 -8.51 7.25 8.71
N ILE A 278 -9.23 6.23 8.22
CA ILE A 278 -9.64 6.09 6.81
C ILE A 278 -10.53 7.26 6.40
N GLU A 279 -11.59 7.53 7.16
CA GLU A 279 -12.53 8.64 6.87
C GLU A 279 -11.84 10.00 6.88
N SER A 280 -10.95 10.23 7.85
CA SER A 280 -10.17 11.46 7.98
C SER A 280 -9.26 11.68 6.78
N TYR A 281 -8.58 10.63 6.30
CA TYR A 281 -7.69 10.70 5.13
C TYR A 281 -8.46 11.07 3.84
N PHE A 282 -9.61 10.44 3.58
CA PHE A 282 -10.41 10.73 2.38
C PHE A 282 -11.21 12.03 2.47
N SER A 283 -11.20 12.70 3.62
CA SER A 283 -11.88 13.98 3.83
C SER A 283 -10.92 15.18 3.82
N ALA A 284 -9.61 14.92 3.82
CA ALA A 284 -8.55 15.93 3.76
C ALA A 284 -8.28 16.36 2.31
#